data_9830ef1a37ee5234db509115ffe4ee13
#
_entry.id   9830ef1a37ee5234db509115ffe4ee13
#
_cell.length_a   1.000
_cell.length_b   1.000
_cell.length_c   1.000
_cell.angle_alpha   90.00
_cell.angle_beta   90.00
_cell.angle_gamma   90.00
#
_symmetry.space_group_name_H-M   'P 1'
#
loop_
_entity.id
_entity.type
_entity.pdbx_description
1 polymer ?
#
loop_
_entity_poly.entity_id
_entity_poly.type
_entity_poly.pdbx_seq_one_letter_code
_entity_poly.pdbx_strand_id
1 'polypeptide(L)'
;MTAVYFSREKLNALVPPAGLEGAAELLNGLEYDRSSVCSAVVTALRPLLARLAPEPEAGWLPALYAWLDNGLFPDPAYQAPPEEPVLAALAELLDGVLACEDAPFDMLTDLAAHGPEDGSRVADELPAFHAALHASHFVTMLRIGRELLLFDAASHTIGVHNIATLTAQCAKEAGLPVDVPLVSAAALCHDIGKFGCRGADAKRIPYLHYYYTWQWLSGHGMEHIAHISANHSTWDLEFENLPVESLLLIYADFRVRGTREGGRE
;
A
#
# COMPACT_ATOMS: atom_id res chain seq x y z
N MET A 1 22.75 3.53 6.76
CA MET A 1 21.32 3.35 7.09
C MET A 1 21.06 4.08 8.39
N THR A 2 20.09 4.97 8.44
CA THR A 2 19.76 5.73 9.64
C THR A 2 18.72 4.92 10.40
N ALA A 3 19.04 4.48 11.61
CA ALA A 3 18.08 3.82 12.48
C ALA A 3 16.89 4.78 12.74
N VAL A 4 15.69 4.25 12.67
CA VAL A 4 14.47 4.99 12.97
C VAL A 4 14.02 4.58 14.36
N TYR A 5 13.77 5.58 15.18
CA TYR A 5 13.28 5.38 16.54
C TYR A 5 11.85 5.87 16.61
N PHE A 6 11.00 5.10 17.26
CA PHE A 6 9.69 5.60 17.65
C PHE A 6 9.81 6.66 18.73
N SER A 7 9.07 7.75 18.60
CA SER A 7 8.96 8.65 19.74
C SER A 7 8.17 7.95 20.84
N ARG A 8 8.63 8.04 22.08
CA ARG A 8 7.95 7.45 23.24
C ARG A 8 6.52 7.97 23.39
N GLU A 9 6.30 9.22 23.04
CA GLU A 9 5.00 9.87 23.05
C GLU A 9 4.05 9.22 22.02
N LYS A 10 4.51 9.03 20.79
CA LYS A 10 3.73 8.38 19.73
C LYS A 10 3.40 6.92 20.07
N LEU A 11 4.37 6.15 20.60
CA LEU A 11 4.11 4.77 21.05
C LEU A 11 3.12 4.67 22.19
N ASN A 12 3.19 5.60 23.17
CA ASN A 12 2.25 5.63 24.27
C ASN A 12 0.83 6.06 23.85
N ALA A 13 0.71 6.75 22.70
CA ALA A 13 -0.57 7.11 22.11
C ALA A 13 -1.22 5.97 21.32
N LEU A 14 -0.46 4.91 20.97
CA LEU A 14 -1.00 3.71 20.34
C LEU A 14 -1.88 2.98 21.36
N VAL A 15 -3.14 2.80 21.01
CA VAL A 15 -4.05 1.91 21.75
C VAL A 15 -3.82 0.50 21.19
N PRO A 16 -3.22 -0.43 21.94
CA PRO A 16 -2.98 -1.77 21.43
C PRO A 16 -4.28 -2.45 21.05
N PRO A 17 -4.34 -3.15 19.91
CA PRO A 17 -5.48 -4.00 19.58
C PRO A 17 -5.69 -5.10 20.62
N ALA A 18 -6.94 -5.58 20.73
CA ALA A 18 -7.29 -6.67 21.63
C ALA A 18 -6.36 -7.89 21.43
N GLY A 19 -5.82 -8.40 22.51
CA GLY A 19 -4.86 -9.51 22.50
C GLY A 19 -3.39 -9.08 22.40
N LEU A 20 -3.09 -7.81 22.13
CA LEU A 20 -1.74 -7.26 22.07
C LEU A 20 -1.47 -6.20 23.14
N GLU A 21 -2.17 -6.28 24.26
CA GLU A 21 -1.97 -5.40 25.41
C GLU A 21 -0.50 -5.51 25.89
N GLY A 22 0.14 -4.38 26.10
CA GLY A 22 1.58 -4.30 26.41
C GLY A 22 2.50 -4.19 25.20
N ALA A 23 1.94 -4.17 23.98
CA ALA A 23 2.75 -4.04 22.76
C ALA A 23 3.58 -2.74 22.74
N ALA A 24 3.02 -1.62 23.22
CA ALA A 24 3.74 -0.34 23.27
C ALA A 24 5.00 -0.41 24.16
N GLU A 25 4.95 -1.15 25.25
CA GLU A 25 6.12 -1.37 26.14
C GLU A 25 7.21 -2.17 25.43
N LEU A 26 6.83 -3.22 24.70
CA LEU A 26 7.79 -4.06 23.96
C LEU A 26 8.41 -3.30 22.76
N LEU A 27 7.67 -2.37 22.17
CA LEU A 27 8.14 -1.54 21.06
C LEU A 27 8.95 -0.33 21.52
N ASN A 28 8.89 0.01 22.82
CA ASN A 28 9.62 1.14 23.37
C ASN A 28 11.13 0.87 23.31
N GLY A 29 11.86 1.73 22.60
CA GLY A 29 13.30 1.57 22.38
C GLY A 29 13.66 0.62 21.24
N LEU A 30 12.67 0.17 20.44
CA LEU A 30 12.95 -0.58 19.23
C LEU A 30 13.73 0.25 18.23
N GLU A 31 14.86 -0.29 17.80
CA GLU A 31 15.67 0.27 16.72
C GLU A 31 15.49 -0.59 15.48
N TYR A 32 15.21 0.05 14.34
CA TYR A 32 15.13 -0.66 13.07
C TYR A 32 15.54 0.28 11.91
N ASP A 33 15.94 -0.27 10.80
CA ASP A 33 16.01 0.49 9.55
C ASP A 33 14.62 0.52 8.88
N ARG A 34 14.39 1.51 8.03
CA ARG A 34 13.09 1.67 7.35
C ARG A 34 12.74 0.52 6.41
N SER A 35 13.71 -0.34 6.08
CA SER A 35 13.50 -1.47 5.19
C SER A 35 12.94 -2.70 5.90
N SER A 36 13.06 -2.78 7.23
CA SER A 36 12.72 -3.97 8.02
C SER A 36 11.74 -3.71 9.16
N VAL A 37 10.92 -2.66 9.06
CA VAL A 37 10.03 -2.25 10.16
C VAL A 37 9.06 -3.35 10.58
N CYS A 38 8.43 -4.03 9.62
CA CYS A 38 7.47 -5.09 9.94
C CYS A 38 8.14 -6.29 10.61
N SER A 39 9.29 -6.74 10.10
CA SER A 39 10.09 -7.80 10.73
C SER A 39 10.56 -7.41 12.12
N ALA A 40 11.02 -6.19 12.31
CA ALA A 40 11.47 -5.70 13.62
C ALA A 40 10.32 -5.66 14.64
N VAL A 41 9.15 -5.17 14.24
CA VAL A 41 7.95 -5.11 15.09
C VAL A 41 7.50 -6.53 15.46
N VAL A 42 7.36 -7.44 14.48
CA VAL A 42 6.96 -8.83 14.74
C VAL A 42 7.97 -9.53 15.67
N THR A 43 9.27 -9.29 15.48
CA THR A 43 10.32 -9.86 16.35
C THR A 43 10.20 -9.33 17.77
N ALA A 44 9.99 -8.02 17.96
CA ALA A 44 9.81 -7.44 19.29
C ALA A 44 8.55 -7.97 20.00
N LEU A 45 7.48 -8.21 19.25
CA LEU A 45 6.22 -8.73 19.78
C LEU A 45 6.17 -10.26 19.94
N ARG A 46 7.18 -11.00 19.49
CA ARG A 46 7.20 -12.47 19.56
C ARG A 46 6.83 -13.06 20.93
N PRO A 47 7.31 -12.53 22.09
CA PRO A 47 6.89 -13.05 23.39
C PRO A 47 5.40 -12.90 23.67
N LEU A 48 4.78 -11.83 23.13
CA LEU A 48 3.35 -11.58 23.28
C LEU A 48 2.55 -12.50 22.35
N LEU A 49 2.93 -12.55 21.08
CA LEU A 49 2.30 -13.41 20.07
C LEU A 49 2.33 -14.89 20.50
N ALA A 50 3.45 -15.39 21.03
CA ALA A 50 3.56 -16.77 21.51
C ALA A 50 2.63 -17.11 22.68
N ARG A 51 2.19 -16.12 23.46
CA ARG A 51 1.18 -16.32 24.53
C ARG A 51 -0.24 -16.36 23.98
N LEU A 52 -0.48 -15.69 22.86
CA LEU A 52 -1.83 -15.55 22.29
C LEU A 52 -2.16 -16.72 21.36
N ALA A 53 -1.18 -17.19 20.61
CA ALA A 53 -1.34 -18.31 19.70
C ALA A 53 0.02 -19.00 19.44
N PRO A 54 0.03 -20.29 19.08
CA PRO A 54 1.25 -20.94 18.61
C PRO A 54 1.82 -20.22 17.40
N GLU A 55 3.15 -20.15 17.32
CA GLU A 55 3.83 -19.59 16.15
C GLU A 55 3.56 -20.50 14.93
N PRO A 56 3.03 -19.97 13.81
CA PRO A 56 2.81 -20.77 12.61
C PRO A 56 4.15 -21.30 12.05
N GLU A 57 4.12 -22.46 11.39
CA GLU A 57 5.31 -23.09 10.77
C GLU A 57 6.04 -22.13 9.81
N ALA A 58 5.28 -21.33 9.05
CA ALA A 58 5.84 -20.32 8.14
C ALA A 58 6.34 -19.04 8.84
N GLY A 59 6.10 -18.90 10.16
CA GLY A 59 6.37 -17.69 10.92
C GLY A 59 5.26 -16.65 10.83
N TRP A 60 5.25 -15.68 11.75
CA TRP A 60 4.17 -14.69 11.86
C TRP A 60 4.08 -13.75 10.68
N LEU A 61 5.21 -13.27 10.16
CA LEU A 61 5.23 -12.30 9.07
C LEU A 61 4.71 -12.88 7.75
N PRO A 62 5.15 -14.09 7.31
CA PRO A 62 4.55 -14.77 6.17
C PRO A 62 3.08 -15.11 6.35
N ALA A 63 2.65 -15.52 7.56
CA ALA A 63 1.25 -15.80 7.85
C ALA A 63 0.39 -14.55 7.75
N LEU A 64 0.87 -13.42 8.29
CA LEU A 64 0.21 -12.12 8.18
C LEU A 64 0.10 -11.69 6.71
N TYR A 65 1.20 -11.83 5.94
CA TYR A 65 1.16 -11.50 4.52
C TYR A 65 0.11 -12.32 3.75
N ALA A 66 0.07 -13.63 3.98
CA ALA A 66 -0.91 -14.51 3.33
C ALA A 66 -2.36 -14.13 3.69
N TRP A 67 -2.61 -13.75 4.94
CA TRP A 67 -3.90 -13.29 5.41
C TRP A 67 -4.30 -11.96 4.76
N LEU A 68 -3.41 -10.97 4.72
CA LEU A 68 -3.62 -9.67 4.08
C LEU A 68 -3.83 -9.81 2.56
N ASP A 69 -2.98 -10.63 1.93
CA ASP A 69 -3.06 -10.89 0.50
C ASP A 69 -4.40 -11.52 0.11
N ASN A 70 -4.91 -12.44 0.94
CA ASN A 70 -6.25 -13.00 0.74
C ASN A 70 -7.36 -11.96 1.01
N GLY A 71 -7.19 -11.06 1.96
CA GLY A 71 -8.12 -9.96 2.21
C GLY A 71 -8.22 -8.99 1.04
N LEU A 72 -7.08 -8.71 0.40
CA LEU A 72 -7.02 -7.81 -0.76
C LEU A 72 -7.59 -8.47 -2.02
N PHE A 73 -7.19 -9.72 -2.30
CA PHE A 73 -7.68 -10.52 -3.42
C PHE A 73 -8.08 -11.92 -2.92
N PRO A 74 -9.36 -12.18 -2.65
CA PRO A 74 -9.82 -13.44 -2.12
C PRO A 74 -9.45 -14.65 -3.00
N ASP A 75 -8.86 -15.69 -2.38
CA ASP A 75 -8.59 -16.98 -2.99
C ASP A 75 -9.56 -18.02 -2.42
N PRO A 76 -10.40 -18.65 -3.25
CA PRO A 76 -11.32 -19.69 -2.78
C PRO A 76 -10.65 -20.90 -2.13
N ALA A 77 -9.35 -21.12 -2.40
CA ALA A 77 -8.56 -22.18 -1.79
C ALA A 77 -7.93 -21.80 -0.44
N TYR A 78 -7.93 -20.50 -0.10
CA TYR A 78 -7.39 -20.03 1.17
C TYR A 78 -8.22 -20.54 2.34
N GLN A 79 -7.54 -21.02 3.35
CA GLN A 79 -8.16 -21.41 4.61
C GLN A 79 -7.61 -20.49 5.72
N ALA A 80 -8.50 -19.75 6.35
CA ALA A 80 -8.12 -18.89 7.46
C ALA A 80 -7.51 -19.75 8.59
N PRO A 81 -6.31 -19.36 9.08
CA PRO A 81 -5.69 -20.09 10.18
C PRO A 81 -6.43 -19.82 11.49
N PRO A 82 -6.33 -20.72 12.50
CA PRO A 82 -6.91 -20.48 13.82
C PRO A 82 -6.43 -19.19 14.48
N GLU A 83 -5.26 -18.69 14.09
CA GLU A 83 -4.63 -17.47 14.56
C GLU A 83 -5.17 -16.19 13.90
N GLU A 84 -6.14 -16.27 13.00
CA GLU A 84 -6.69 -15.13 12.28
C GLU A 84 -6.99 -13.91 13.17
N PRO A 85 -7.62 -14.03 14.35
CA PRO A 85 -7.85 -12.89 15.24
C PRO A 85 -6.57 -12.18 15.70
N VAL A 86 -5.48 -12.93 15.86
CA VAL A 86 -4.17 -12.38 16.23
C VAL A 86 -3.52 -11.70 15.04
N LEU A 87 -3.66 -12.26 13.85
CA LEU A 87 -3.17 -11.65 12.61
C LEU A 87 -3.88 -10.31 12.33
N ALA A 88 -5.19 -10.24 12.52
CA ALA A 88 -5.97 -9.01 12.40
C ALA A 88 -5.49 -7.94 13.41
N ALA A 89 -5.34 -8.31 14.67
CA ALA A 89 -4.83 -7.40 15.70
C ALA A 89 -3.40 -6.91 15.40
N LEU A 90 -2.56 -7.78 14.84
CA LEU A 90 -1.20 -7.43 14.43
C LEU A 90 -1.20 -6.48 13.22
N ALA A 91 -2.10 -6.66 12.26
CA ALA A 91 -2.25 -5.75 11.12
C ALA A 91 -2.64 -4.34 11.58
N GLU A 92 -3.65 -4.22 12.45
CA GLU A 92 -4.06 -2.93 13.03
C GLU A 92 -2.92 -2.25 13.80
N LEU A 93 -2.14 -3.02 14.56
CA LEU A 93 -0.98 -2.47 15.28
C LEU A 93 0.09 -1.96 14.31
N LEU A 94 0.39 -2.73 13.25
CA LEU A 94 1.36 -2.32 12.24
C LEU A 94 0.91 -1.08 11.48
N ASP A 95 -0.37 -0.96 11.13
CA ASP A 95 -0.93 0.26 10.54
C ASP A 95 -0.70 1.46 11.47
N GLY A 96 -0.97 1.31 12.77
CA GLY A 96 -0.72 2.34 13.76
C GLY A 96 0.75 2.71 13.90
N VAL A 97 1.65 1.72 13.87
CA VAL A 97 3.11 1.93 13.90
C VAL A 97 3.58 2.67 12.67
N LEU A 98 3.12 2.25 11.48
CA LEU A 98 3.49 2.89 10.21
C LEU A 98 2.95 4.32 10.12
N ALA A 99 1.79 4.60 10.69
CA ALA A 99 1.25 5.96 10.81
C ALA A 99 2.06 6.84 11.79
N CYS A 100 2.76 6.25 12.76
CA CYS A 100 3.66 6.98 13.66
C CYS A 100 5.01 7.32 13.02
N GLU A 101 5.43 6.58 12.00
CA GLU A 101 6.54 7.00 11.17
C GLU A 101 6.10 8.26 10.41
N ASP A 102 6.98 9.28 10.34
CA ASP A 102 6.82 10.35 9.36
C ASP A 102 7.05 9.75 7.97
N ALA A 103 6.15 8.89 7.57
CA ALA A 103 6.27 8.10 6.36
C ALA A 103 5.71 8.88 5.17
N PRO A 104 6.24 8.61 3.98
CA PRO A 104 5.74 9.21 2.75
C PRO A 104 4.30 8.84 2.40
N PHE A 105 3.62 8.05 3.24
CA PHE A 105 2.18 7.77 3.16
C PHE A 105 1.29 8.79 3.90
N ASP A 106 1.88 9.83 4.51
CA ASP A 106 1.12 11.01 4.96
C ASP A 106 0.29 11.65 3.83
N MET A 107 0.62 11.31 2.59
CA MET A 107 -0.13 11.74 1.42
C MET A 107 -1.56 11.20 1.36
N LEU A 108 -1.86 10.04 1.96
CA LEU A 108 -3.24 9.59 2.14
C LEU A 108 -3.99 10.50 3.11
N THR A 109 -3.29 10.95 4.15
CA THR A 109 -3.80 11.92 5.13
C THR A 109 -3.94 13.29 4.49
N ASP A 110 -2.99 13.71 3.66
CA ASP A 110 -3.03 14.98 2.94
C ASP A 110 -4.16 15.03 1.91
N LEU A 111 -4.40 13.97 1.15
CA LEU A 111 -5.57 13.87 0.26
C LEU A 111 -6.90 13.97 1.04
N ALA A 112 -6.96 13.34 2.21
CA ALA A 112 -8.14 13.41 3.07
C ALA A 112 -8.29 14.79 3.75
N ALA A 113 -7.20 15.47 4.09
CA ALA A 113 -7.19 16.75 4.77
C ALA A 113 -7.52 17.92 3.86
N HIS A 114 -7.13 17.87 2.58
CA HIS A 114 -7.39 18.95 1.61
C HIS A 114 -8.76 18.81 0.92
N GLY A 115 -9.41 17.64 1.07
CA GLY A 115 -10.69 17.36 0.43
C GLY A 115 -10.61 17.32 -1.09
N PRO A 116 -11.67 16.95 -1.77
CA PRO A 116 -11.73 17.05 -3.21
C PRO A 116 -11.71 18.53 -3.61
N GLU A 117 -10.86 18.88 -4.57
CA GLU A 117 -10.93 20.20 -5.21
C GLU A 117 -12.30 20.40 -5.86
N ASP A 118 -12.80 21.64 -5.85
CA ASP A 118 -14.05 21.97 -6.55
C ASP A 118 -13.95 21.53 -8.01
N GLY A 119 -14.87 20.64 -8.43
CA GLY A 119 -14.91 20.08 -9.78
C GLY A 119 -14.05 18.82 -10.00
N SER A 120 -13.43 18.25 -8.97
CA SER A 120 -12.77 16.93 -9.07
C SER A 120 -13.79 15.83 -9.38
N ARG A 121 -13.46 14.98 -10.35
CA ARG A 121 -14.28 13.83 -10.78
C ARG A 121 -14.33 12.72 -9.72
N VAL A 122 -13.41 12.71 -8.77
CA VAL A 122 -13.31 11.69 -7.73
C VAL A 122 -13.80 12.16 -6.36
N ALA A 123 -14.44 13.31 -6.29
CA ALA A 123 -14.95 13.85 -5.03
C ALA A 123 -15.79 12.82 -4.24
N ASP A 124 -16.65 12.08 -4.94
CA ASP A 124 -17.51 11.07 -4.36
C ASP A 124 -16.79 9.72 -4.14
N GLU A 125 -15.70 9.44 -4.86
CA GLU A 125 -14.95 8.18 -4.76
C GLU A 125 -13.89 8.21 -3.66
N LEU A 126 -13.31 9.37 -3.33
CA LEU A 126 -12.21 9.49 -2.36
C LEU A 126 -12.52 8.92 -0.98
N PRO A 127 -13.72 9.14 -0.38
CA PRO A 127 -14.04 8.52 0.91
C PRO A 127 -14.04 6.99 0.85
N ALA A 128 -14.59 6.41 -0.22
CA ALA A 128 -14.60 4.96 -0.44
C ALA A 128 -13.17 4.44 -0.68
N PHE A 129 -12.36 5.18 -1.41
CA PHE A 129 -10.95 4.89 -1.67
C PHE A 129 -10.14 4.79 -0.37
N HIS A 130 -10.22 5.80 0.48
CA HIS A 130 -9.54 5.78 1.79
C HIS A 130 -10.03 4.63 2.67
N ALA A 131 -11.35 4.42 2.72
CA ALA A 131 -11.92 3.34 3.52
C ALA A 131 -11.46 1.95 3.02
N ALA A 132 -11.42 1.74 1.71
CA ALA A 132 -10.99 0.47 1.12
C ALA A 132 -9.49 0.19 1.35
N LEU A 133 -8.63 1.21 1.17
CA LEU A 133 -7.19 1.07 1.43
C LEU A 133 -6.89 0.80 2.92
N HIS A 134 -7.63 1.45 3.82
CA HIS A 134 -7.49 1.21 5.26
C HIS A 134 -8.00 -0.19 5.63
N ALA A 135 -9.20 -0.57 5.19
CA ALA A 135 -9.79 -1.86 5.50
C ALA A 135 -8.98 -3.05 4.95
N SER A 136 -8.26 -2.86 3.84
CA SER A 136 -7.36 -3.87 3.27
C SER A 136 -5.95 -3.88 3.86
N HIS A 137 -5.64 -2.98 4.80
CA HIS A 137 -4.28 -2.80 5.34
C HIS A 137 -3.22 -2.64 4.24
N PHE A 138 -3.57 -1.92 3.17
CA PHE A 138 -2.77 -1.89 1.93
C PHE A 138 -1.33 -1.40 2.17
N VAL A 139 -1.13 -0.39 3.03
CA VAL A 139 0.20 0.14 3.36
C VAL A 139 1.05 -0.91 4.06
N THR A 140 0.49 -1.60 5.05
CA THR A 140 1.13 -2.70 5.76
C THR A 140 1.50 -3.82 4.78
N MET A 141 0.60 -4.15 3.86
CA MET A 141 0.86 -5.16 2.83
C MET A 141 2.01 -4.78 1.89
N LEU A 142 2.08 -3.53 1.42
CA LEU A 142 3.21 -3.03 0.62
C LEU A 142 4.54 -3.18 1.37
N ARG A 143 4.56 -2.84 2.66
CA ARG A 143 5.77 -2.94 3.50
C ARG A 143 6.20 -4.39 3.73
N ILE A 144 5.26 -5.27 4.08
CA ILE A 144 5.54 -6.70 4.24
C ILE A 144 6.04 -7.30 2.92
N GLY A 145 5.40 -6.96 1.80
CA GLY A 145 5.81 -7.42 0.47
C GLY A 145 7.26 -7.05 0.14
N ARG A 146 7.69 -5.84 0.48
CA ARG A 146 9.07 -5.42 0.36
C ARG A 146 10.03 -6.34 1.11
N GLU A 147 9.70 -6.70 2.35
CA GLU A 147 10.55 -7.52 3.21
C GLU A 147 10.59 -9.00 2.81
N LEU A 148 9.46 -9.53 2.32
CA LEU A 148 9.31 -10.96 2.03
C LEU A 148 9.56 -11.33 0.56
N LEU A 149 9.20 -10.46 -0.38
CA LEU A 149 9.11 -10.80 -1.80
C LEU A 149 10.31 -10.31 -2.62
N LEU A 150 11.29 -9.66 -1.99
CA LEU A 150 12.48 -9.11 -2.64
C LEU A 150 12.17 -8.11 -3.78
N PHE A 151 10.96 -7.56 -3.82
CA PHE A 151 10.64 -6.44 -4.70
C PHE A 151 10.06 -5.28 -3.88
N ASP A 152 10.52 -4.09 -4.20
CA ASP A 152 10.20 -2.89 -3.43
C ASP A 152 8.98 -2.17 -4.02
N ALA A 153 7.80 -2.81 -3.89
CA ALA A 153 6.54 -2.22 -4.31
C ALA A 153 6.24 -0.92 -3.54
N ALA A 154 6.62 -0.86 -2.26
CA ALA A 154 6.39 0.33 -1.44
C ALA A 154 7.15 1.55 -1.97
N SER A 155 8.48 1.44 -2.17
CA SER A 155 9.28 2.56 -2.69
C SER A 155 8.90 2.93 -4.12
N HIS A 156 8.55 1.95 -4.95
CA HIS A 156 8.05 2.19 -6.30
C HIS A 156 6.75 2.99 -6.26
N THR A 157 5.75 2.50 -5.52
CA THR A 157 4.44 3.17 -5.39
C THR A 157 4.57 4.61 -4.88
N ILE A 158 5.40 4.82 -3.85
CA ILE A 158 5.68 6.17 -3.31
C ILE A 158 6.33 7.07 -4.36
N GLY A 159 7.34 6.56 -5.04
CA GLY A 159 8.04 7.32 -6.08
C GLY A 159 7.14 7.72 -7.22
N VAL A 160 6.30 6.79 -7.71
CA VAL A 160 5.32 7.06 -8.77
C VAL A 160 4.29 8.08 -8.30
N HIS A 161 3.74 7.89 -7.11
CA HIS A 161 2.77 8.84 -6.53
C HIS A 161 3.36 10.26 -6.44
N ASN A 162 4.58 10.40 -5.90
CA ASN A 162 5.24 11.71 -5.75
C ASN A 162 5.44 12.40 -7.11
N ILE A 163 5.98 11.69 -8.10
CA ILE A 163 6.24 12.26 -9.41
C ILE A 163 4.92 12.57 -10.13
N ALA A 164 3.95 11.68 -10.08
CA ALA A 164 2.66 11.88 -10.73
C ALA A 164 1.93 13.10 -10.15
N THR A 165 1.83 13.18 -8.82
CA THR A 165 1.14 14.29 -8.14
C THR A 165 1.84 15.63 -8.39
N LEU A 166 3.17 15.69 -8.28
CA LEU A 166 3.93 16.91 -8.56
C LEU A 166 3.78 17.37 -10.01
N THR A 167 3.88 16.44 -10.97
CA THR A 167 3.72 16.78 -12.39
C THR A 167 2.30 17.21 -12.73
N ALA A 168 1.29 16.61 -12.07
CA ALA A 168 -0.11 17.02 -12.20
C ALA A 168 -0.34 18.43 -11.66
N GLN A 169 0.22 18.78 -10.51
CA GLN A 169 0.17 20.12 -9.96
C GLN A 169 0.80 21.14 -10.90
N CYS A 170 2.02 20.88 -11.39
CA CYS A 170 2.69 21.75 -12.35
C CYS A 170 1.89 21.92 -13.65
N ALA A 171 1.29 20.84 -14.15
CA ALA A 171 0.45 20.90 -15.36
C ALA A 171 -0.80 21.76 -15.14
N LYS A 172 -1.45 21.63 -14.00
CA LYS A 172 -2.60 22.45 -13.59
C LYS A 172 -2.23 23.93 -13.47
N GLU A 173 -1.10 24.25 -12.82
CA GLU A 173 -0.56 25.61 -12.71
C GLU A 173 -0.24 26.21 -14.10
N ALA A 174 0.17 25.38 -15.05
CA ALA A 174 0.38 25.76 -16.44
C ALA A 174 -0.93 25.94 -17.24
N GLY A 175 -2.08 25.73 -16.62
CA GLY A 175 -3.42 25.93 -17.22
C GLY A 175 -3.99 24.71 -17.95
N LEU A 176 -3.42 23.53 -17.78
CA LEU A 176 -4.01 22.29 -18.29
C LEU A 176 -5.16 21.82 -17.38
N PRO A 177 -6.23 21.26 -17.95
CA PRO A 177 -7.38 20.77 -17.18
C PRO A 177 -7.07 19.40 -16.55
N VAL A 178 -6.24 19.39 -15.50
CA VAL A 178 -5.82 18.16 -14.79
C VAL A 178 -6.55 18.04 -13.45
N ASP A 179 -7.10 16.87 -13.20
CA ASP A 179 -7.67 16.48 -11.90
C ASP A 179 -6.56 15.88 -11.01
N VAL A 180 -5.94 16.73 -10.18
CA VAL A 180 -4.80 16.35 -9.33
C VAL A 180 -5.18 15.27 -8.32
N PRO A 181 -6.30 15.34 -7.58
CA PRO A 181 -6.76 14.27 -6.71
C PRO A 181 -6.91 12.91 -7.41
N LEU A 182 -7.44 12.91 -8.65
CA LEU A 182 -7.58 11.70 -9.45
C LEU A 182 -6.21 11.10 -9.81
N VAL A 183 -5.25 11.91 -10.24
CA VAL A 183 -3.88 11.44 -10.54
C VAL A 183 -3.22 10.86 -9.29
N SER A 184 -3.36 11.54 -8.16
CA SER A 184 -2.78 11.13 -6.89
C SER A 184 -3.34 9.78 -6.42
N ALA A 185 -4.67 9.64 -6.39
CA ALA A 185 -5.33 8.39 -6.00
C ALA A 185 -4.98 7.23 -6.95
N ALA A 186 -5.01 7.49 -8.27
CA ALA A 186 -4.66 6.49 -9.26
C ALA A 186 -3.20 6.04 -9.16
N ALA A 187 -2.26 6.97 -8.96
CA ALA A 187 -0.85 6.65 -8.81
C ALA A 187 -0.56 5.79 -7.57
N LEU A 188 -1.30 6.01 -6.48
CA LEU A 188 -1.12 5.24 -5.25
C LEU A 188 -1.51 3.77 -5.39
N CYS A 189 -2.50 3.45 -6.24
CA CYS A 189 -3.02 2.10 -6.39
C CYS A 189 -2.82 1.49 -7.80
N HIS A 190 -2.02 2.14 -8.69
CA HIS A 190 -1.84 1.67 -10.07
C HIS A 190 -1.39 0.21 -10.15
N ASP A 191 -0.58 -0.22 -9.21
CA ASP A 191 0.03 -1.54 -9.14
C ASP A 191 -0.66 -2.52 -8.17
N ILE A 192 -1.79 -2.14 -7.56
CA ILE A 192 -2.50 -3.01 -6.59
C ILE A 192 -2.86 -4.37 -7.19
N GLY A 193 -3.13 -4.44 -8.47
CA GLY A 193 -3.45 -5.67 -9.18
C GLY A 193 -2.28 -6.67 -9.28
N LYS A 194 -1.04 -6.27 -8.99
CA LYS A 194 0.09 -7.20 -8.92
C LYS A 194 -0.11 -8.25 -7.84
N PHE A 195 -0.78 -7.91 -6.75
CA PHE A 195 -1.13 -8.83 -5.66
C PHE A 195 -2.23 -9.82 -6.06
N GLY A 196 -3.08 -9.50 -7.04
CA GLY A 196 -4.06 -10.42 -7.61
C GLY A 196 -3.47 -11.48 -8.55
N CYS A 197 -2.25 -11.26 -9.06
CA CYS A 197 -1.60 -12.16 -10.01
C CYS A 197 -0.94 -13.35 -9.31
N ARG A 198 -1.69 -14.41 -9.04
CA ARG A 198 -1.23 -15.59 -8.28
C ARG A 198 -1.18 -16.84 -9.14
N GLY A 199 -0.52 -17.88 -8.65
CA GLY A 199 -0.48 -19.19 -9.30
C GLY A 199 -0.01 -19.11 -10.76
N ALA A 200 -0.86 -19.52 -11.70
CA ALA A 200 -0.56 -19.46 -13.14
C ALA A 200 -0.40 -18.03 -13.66
N ASP A 201 -1.10 -17.07 -13.03
CA ASP A 201 -1.09 -15.66 -13.45
C ASP A 201 0.15 -14.90 -12.97
N ALA A 202 0.89 -15.43 -12.01
CA ALA A 202 2.15 -14.84 -11.55
C ALA A 202 3.18 -14.65 -12.68
N LYS A 203 3.16 -15.52 -13.70
CA LYS A 203 4.01 -15.40 -14.90
C LYS A 203 3.52 -14.35 -15.90
N ARG A 204 2.32 -13.80 -15.68
CA ARG A 204 1.63 -12.87 -16.58
C ARG A 204 1.39 -11.52 -15.92
N ILE A 205 2.03 -11.24 -14.78
CA ILE A 205 1.93 -9.95 -14.05
C ILE A 205 2.01 -8.75 -14.99
N PRO A 206 2.96 -8.64 -15.95
CA PRO A 206 3.07 -7.48 -16.82
C PRO A 206 1.81 -7.18 -17.66
N TYR A 207 0.94 -8.16 -17.82
CA TYR A 207 -0.28 -8.03 -18.64
C TYR A 207 -1.56 -8.07 -17.81
N LEU A 208 -1.57 -8.84 -16.71
CA LEU A 208 -2.79 -9.09 -15.96
C LEU A 208 -3.01 -8.14 -14.78
N HIS A 209 -1.95 -7.49 -14.28
CA HIS A 209 -2.12 -6.60 -13.13
C HIS A 209 -3.07 -5.42 -13.42
N TYR A 210 -3.15 -4.93 -14.66
CA TYR A 210 -4.12 -3.93 -15.08
C TYR A 210 -5.56 -4.37 -14.90
N TYR A 211 -5.86 -5.64 -15.28
CA TYR A 211 -7.17 -6.23 -15.10
C TYR A 211 -7.54 -6.35 -13.62
N TYR A 212 -6.63 -6.85 -12.79
CA TYR A 212 -6.87 -6.98 -11.35
C TYR A 212 -6.95 -5.62 -10.65
N THR A 213 -6.19 -4.61 -11.09
CA THR A 213 -6.32 -3.22 -10.62
C THR A 213 -7.71 -2.69 -10.92
N TRP A 214 -8.17 -2.82 -12.16
CA TRP A 214 -9.52 -2.44 -12.54
C TRP A 214 -10.58 -3.16 -11.70
N GLN A 215 -10.49 -4.49 -11.61
CA GLN A 215 -11.44 -5.30 -10.88
C GLN A 215 -11.56 -4.90 -9.41
N TRP A 216 -10.43 -4.64 -8.76
CA TRP A 216 -10.42 -4.25 -7.36
C TRP A 216 -11.06 -2.88 -7.15
N LEU A 217 -10.65 -1.89 -7.91
CA LEU A 217 -11.13 -0.51 -7.77
C LEU A 217 -12.62 -0.38 -8.16
N SER A 218 -13.02 -0.93 -9.31
CA SER A 218 -14.42 -0.87 -9.75
C SER A 218 -15.34 -1.69 -8.82
N GLY A 219 -14.85 -2.80 -8.29
CA GLY A 219 -15.56 -3.58 -7.28
C GLY A 219 -15.85 -2.82 -5.98
N HIS A 220 -15.10 -1.76 -5.69
CA HIS A 220 -15.31 -0.84 -4.57
C HIS A 220 -16.02 0.46 -4.98
N GLY A 221 -16.52 0.56 -6.22
CA GLY A 221 -17.27 1.73 -6.71
C GLY A 221 -16.38 2.93 -7.09
N MET A 222 -15.12 2.70 -7.42
CA MET A 222 -14.13 3.72 -7.75
C MET A 222 -13.81 3.71 -9.26
N GLU A 223 -14.79 4.04 -10.09
CA GLU A 223 -14.70 3.89 -11.55
C GLU A 223 -13.71 4.85 -12.22
N HIS A 224 -13.65 6.11 -11.77
CA HIS A 224 -12.70 7.10 -12.33
C HIS A 224 -11.27 6.75 -11.94
N ILE A 225 -11.03 6.40 -10.67
CA ILE A 225 -9.72 5.96 -10.20
C ILE A 225 -9.32 4.68 -10.92
N ALA A 226 -10.23 3.71 -11.07
CA ALA A 226 -10.00 2.46 -11.80
C ALA A 226 -9.58 2.71 -13.24
N HIS A 227 -10.27 3.63 -13.93
CA HIS A 227 -9.99 3.96 -15.32
C HIS A 227 -8.56 4.50 -15.51
N ILE A 228 -8.13 5.43 -14.67
CA ILE A 228 -6.78 6.00 -14.77
C ILE A 228 -5.73 4.98 -14.33
N SER A 229 -5.95 4.28 -13.20
CA SER A 229 -5.01 3.29 -12.68
C SER A 229 -4.78 2.12 -13.65
N ALA A 230 -5.84 1.59 -14.27
CA ALA A 230 -5.71 0.49 -15.21
C ALA A 230 -5.10 0.90 -16.57
N ASN A 231 -5.17 2.20 -16.92
CA ASN A 231 -4.67 2.71 -18.19
C ASN A 231 -3.25 3.32 -18.07
N HIS A 232 -2.40 2.77 -17.18
CA HIS A 232 -0.99 3.16 -17.12
C HIS A 232 -0.07 2.32 -18.03
N SER A 233 -0.65 1.51 -18.93
CA SER A 233 0.07 0.67 -19.89
C SER A 233 0.52 1.46 -21.12
N THR A 234 1.66 1.04 -21.68
CA THR A 234 2.17 1.54 -22.97
C THR A 234 1.91 0.61 -24.14
N TRP A 235 1.24 -0.51 -23.90
CA TRP A 235 1.07 -1.55 -24.93
C TRP A 235 0.17 -1.13 -26.09
N ASP A 236 -0.84 -0.31 -25.81
CA ASP A 236 -1.83 0.16 -26.77
C ASP A 236 -1.95 1.69 -26.69
N LEU A 237 -0.81 2.41 -26.68
CA LEU A 237 -0.78 3.86 -26.58
C LEU A 237 -1.36 4.52 -27.83
N GLU A 238 -2.63 4.88 -27.73
CA GLU A 238 -3.25 5.89 -28.61
C GLU A 238 -3.32 7.20 -27.82
N PHE A 239 -2.24 7.99 -27.87
CA PHE A 239 -2.11 9.24 -27.10
C PHE A 239 -3.29 10.19 -27.24
N GLU A 240 -3.95 10.17 -28.40
CA GLU A 240 -5.10 11.03 -28.68
C GLU A 240 -6.35 10.64 -27.88
N ASN A 241 -6.40 9.40 -27.39
CA ASN A 241 -7.56 8.84 -26.69
C ASN A 241 -7.35 8.70 -25.18
N LEU A 242 -6.12 8.89 -24.68
CA LEU A 242 -5.84 8.80 -23.27
C LEU A 242 -6.09 10.12 -22.55
N PRO A 243 -6.74 10.09 -21.35
CA PRO A 243 -6.80 11.25 -20.48
C PRO A 243 -5.40 11.74 -20.11
N VAL A 244 -5.25 13.03 -19.89
CA VAL A 244 -3.97 13.61 -19.45
C VAL A 244 -3.48 12.99 -18.14
N GLU A 245 -4.39 12.62 -17.26
CA GLU A 245 -4.11 11.95 -16.00
C GLU A 245 -3.41 10.60 -16.21
N SER A 246 -3.86 9.79 -17.18
CA SER A 246 -3.19 8.52 -17.54
C SER A 246 -1.78 8.77 -18.09
N LEU A 247 -1.61 9.81 -18.93
CA LEU A 247 -0.29 10.14 -19.48
C LEU A 247 0.69 10.57 -18.38
N LEU A 248 0.22 11.36 -17.40
CA LEU A 248 1.03 11.75 -16.24
C LEU A 248 1.42 10.56 -15.38
N LEU A 249 0.49 9.62 -15.16
CA LEU A 249 0.77 8.38 -14.44
C LEU A 249 1.78 7.51 -15.19
N ILE A 250 1.61 7.27 -16.49
CA ILE A 250 2.55 6.53 -17.34
C ILE A 250 3.93 7.18 -17.26
N TYR A 251 4.02 8.50 -17.40
CA TYR A 251 5.29 9.22 -17.29
C TYR A 251 5.96 8.97 -15.95
N ALA A 252 5.22 9.06 -14.86
CA ALA A 252 5.73 8.87 -13.50
C ALA A 252 6.23 7.42 -13.30
N ASP A 253 5.46 6.43 -13.73
CA ASP A 253 5.80 5.01 -13.63
C ASP A 253 7.13 4.70 -14.36
N PHE A 254 7.32 5.23 -15.57
CA PHE A 254 8.58 5.09 -16.30
C PHE A 254 9.77 5.79 -15.65
N ARG A 255 9.55 6.81 -14.83
CA ARG A 255 10.63 7.55 -14.16
C ARG A 255 11.12 6.87 -12.89
N VAL A 256 10.29 6.03 -12.28
CA VAL A 256 10.60 5.32 -11.04
C VAL A 256 11.04 3.89 -11.35
N ARG A 257 12.33 3.62 -11.22
CA ARG A 257 12.85 2.26 -11.33
C ARG A 257 12.67 1.56 -9.99
N GLY A 258 12.07 0.36 -10.00
CA GLY A 258 12.08 -0.51 -8.84
C GLY A 258 13.55 -0.89 -8.54
N THR A 259 14.03 -0.58 -7.34
CA THR A 259 15.32 -1.07 -6.86
C THR A 259 15.18 -2.55 -6.53
N ARG A 260 15.68 -3.44 -7.38
CA ARG A 260 16.01 -4.81 -6.97
C ARG A 260 17.25 -4.72 -6.08
N GLU A 261 17.12 -4.99 -4.80
CA GLU A 261 18.26 -5.34 -3.98
C GLU A 261 18.82 -6.66 -4.53
N GLY A 262 20.02 -6.59 -5.11
CA GLY A 262 20.69 -7.75 -5.70
C GLY A 262 20.87 -7.64 -7.21
N GLY A 263 21.44 -6.53 -7.63
CA GLY A 263 21.94 -6.20 -8.97
C GLY A 263 21.89 -7.30 -10.02
N ARG A 264 21.00 -7.12 -10.99
CA ARG A 264 21.28 -7.27 -12.43
C ARG A 264 20.23 -6.47 -13.17
N GLU A 265 20.74 -5.57 -14.00
CA GLU A 265 20.00 -4.78 -14.97
C GLU A 265 19.10 -5.65 -15.86
#